data_2ba1ad266a517e0164a6fda230953008
#
_entry.id   2ba1ad266a517e0164a6fda230953008
#
_cell.length_a   1.000
_cell.length_b   1.000
_cell.length_c   1.000
_cell.angle_alpha   90.00
_cell.angle_beta   90.00
_cell.angle_gamma   90.00
#
_symmetry.space_group_name_H-M   'P 1'
#
loop_
_entity.id
_entity.type
_entity.pdbx_description
1 polymer ?
#
loop_
_entity_poly.entity_id
_entity_poly.type
_entity_poly.pdbx_seq_one_letter_code
_entity_poly.pdbx_strand_id
1 'polypeptide(L)'
;TNKDDFFEIKRHQNKTTVTAYRIKKGVKSDVFFKKTYSKLTTKEIWIYGLDDDDCFEVTGQGTDFIKVRLVGGQNKDTYNVQNGKKVVVYDFKTKENEFVTKRGLRKLTDNYETNVYDYKKLKYNSNLLIPSFGSNPDDGFKIGLININTKNHFERNPFSAQHKFSAFYYFATNGFDMSYTGEFANIIGQTNLHINSKFTSPNYAVNFFGFGNETPNLEIDNNEISLDYNRVKLRTILINPSIQWRGHLGSSVRFGVSYESIKIEKSLNRFIDSVVDDTKNLTNDFLGALIAYSYKNRDDNAFPTLGLETTIELGYKSNIKTSKSFSYLKPSVALDHKISSNGQLVLASKFLGHLNFGDNFEFYQAATVGANSGLRGYRNERFTGNNSFVQSTDFRINIRKLKTSLLPLDIGL
;
A
#
# COMPACT_ATOMS: atom_id res chain seq x y z
N THR A 1 6.42 18.87 28.39
CA THR A 1 6.22 20.33 28.51
C THR A 1 7.38 21.03 27.78
N ASN A 2 7.28 22.29 27.48
CA ASN A 2 8.39 23.07 26.89
C ASN A 2 9.27 23.64 28.05
N LYS A 3 9.84 22.77 28.88
CA LYS A 3 10.77 23.06 29.97
C LYS A 3 11.50 21.81 30.37
N ASP A 4 12.72 21.93 30.87
CA ASP A 4 13.50 20.81 31.38
C ASP A 4 12.74 20.03 32.44
N ASP A 5 12.48 18.77 32.17
CA ASP A 5 11.73 17.89 33.03
C ASP A 5 12.55 16.65 33.43
N PHE A 6 12.29 16.10 34.58
CA PHE A 6 12.88 14.86 35.04
C PHE A 6 11.78 13.80 35.18
N PHE A 7 11.87 12.74 34.39
CA PHE A 7 10.95 11.61 34.44
C PHE A 7 11.57 10.45 35.20
N GLU A 8 11.02 10.13 36.36
CA GLU A 8 11.40 8.98 37.18
C GLU A 8 10.42 7.83 36.95
N ILE A 9 10.92 6.70 36.43
CA ILE A 9 10.12 5.52 36.09
C ILE A 9 10.55 4.37 36.98
N LYS A 10 9.80 4.11 38.05
CA LYS A 10 10.05 3.01 39.00
C LYS A 10 9.19 1.82 38.64
N ARG A 11 9.86 0.69 38.38
CA ARG A 11 9.20 -0.54 37.92
C ARG A 11 9.36 -1.64 38.96
N HIS A 12 8.26 -2.18 39.43
CA HIS A 12 8.25 -3.28 40.37
C HIS A 12 7.20 -4.31 39.97
N GLN A 13 7.65 -5.53 39.64
CA GLN A 13 6.80 -6.60 39.13
C GLN A 13 5.83 -6.12 38.02
N ASN A 14 4.54 -6.25 38.23
CA ASN A 14 3.48 -5.87 37.28
C ASN A 14 3.03 -4.40 37.38
N LYS A 15 3.73 -3.57 38.18
CA LYS A 15 3.40 -2.14 38.37
C LYS A 15 4.53 -1.26 37.88
N THR A 16 4.17 -0.11 37.33
CA THR A 16 5.11 0.94 36.91
C THR A 16 4.60 2.30 37.43
N THR A 17 5.40 2.97 38.25
CA THR A 17 5.12 4.32 38.70
C THR A 17 5.92 5.30 37.88
N VAL A 18 5.25 6.27 37.27
CA VAL A 18 5.85 7.41 36.58
C VAL A 18 5.65 8.63 37.42
N THR A 19 6.75 9.31 37.75
CA THR A 19 6.75 10.60 38.43
C THR A 19 7.51 11.61 37.60
N ALA A 20 6.91 12.76 37.29
CA ALA A 20 7.55 13.83 36.56
C ALA A 20 7.78 15.04 37.47
N TYR A 21 9.00 15.54 37.41
CA TYR A 21 9.47 16.67 38.19
C TYR A 21 9.91 17.80 37.28
N ARG A 22 9.77 19.04 37.69
CA ARG A 22 10.45 20.17 37.07
C ARG A 22 11.93 20.14 37.41
N ILE A 23 12.77 20.51 36.45
CA ILE A 23 14.17 20.83 36.71
C ILE A 23 14.27 22.35 36.92
N LYS A 24 14.80 22.77 38.03
CA LYS A 24 15.10 24.20 38.34
C LYS A 24 16.57 24.31 38.70
N LYS A 25 17.33 25.10 37.95
CA LYS A 25 18.78 25.29 38.14
C LYS A 25 19.56 23.95 38.17
N GLY A 26 19.19 23.02 37.30
CA GLY A 26 19.82 21.70 37.20
C GLY A 26 19.44 20.69 38.29
N VAL A 27 18.47 21.00 39.18
CA VAL A 27 18.06 20.12 40.28
C VAL A 27 16.58 19.76 40.17
N LYS A 28 16.25 18.50 40.52
CA LYS A 28 14.84 18.08 40.66
C LYS A 28 14.09 18.99 41.63
N SER A 29 12.96 19.51 41.20
CA SER A 29 12.10 20.41 42.00
C SER A 29 10.69 19.82 42.15
N ASP A 30 9.67 20.58 41.82
CA ASP A 30 8.28 20.24 42.10
C ASP A 30 7.79 19.05 41.27
N VAL A 31 7.07 18.14 41.92
CA VAL A 31 6.34 17.06 41.24
C VAL A 31 5.08 17.65 40.59
N PHE A 32 4.95 17.52 39.28
CA PHE A 32 3.74 17.94 38.58
C PHE A 32 2.89 16.78 38.07
N PHE A 33 3.45 15.56 38.07
CA PHE A 33 2.70 14.36 37.69
C PHE A 33 3.21 13.15 38.49
N LYS A 34 2.28 12.30 38.97
CA LYS A 34 2.60 11.03 39.58
C LYS A 34 1.45 10.05 39.35
N LYS A 35 1.73 8.90 38.73
CA LYS A 35 0.74 7.86 38.52
C LYS A 35 1.36 6.46 38.49
N THR A 36 0.66 5.51 39.11
CA THR A 36 1.03 4.10 39.09
C THR A 36 0.10 3.33 38.13
N TYR A 37 0.70 2.59 37.24
CA TYR A 37 0.03 1.77 36.25
C TYR A 37 0.15 0.30 36.60
N SER A 38 -0.91 -0.48 36.35
CA SER A 38 -0.91 -1.93 36.47
C SER A 38 -0.84 -2.60 35.10
N LYS A 39 -0.03 -3.63 34.96
CA LYS A 39 0.08 -4.43 33.72
C LYS A 39 -1.24 -5.11 33.35
N LEU A 40 -2.14 -5.37 34.30
CA LEU A 40 -3.45 -5.94 34.06
C LEU A 40 -4.31 -5.04 33.17
N THR A 41 -4.14 -3.72 33.31
CA THR A 41 -4.95 -2.71 32.61
C THR A 41 -4.17 -1.90 31.58
N THR A 42 -2.82 -1.95 31.62
CA THR A 42 -1.95 -1.10 30.80
C THR A 42 -0.90 -1.94 30.08
N LYS A 43 -0.95 -1.97 28.76
CA LYS A 43 0.02 -2.71 27.91
C LYS A 43 1.29 -1.93 27.65
N GLU A 44 1.18 -0.64 27.41
CA GLU A 44 2.30 0.27 27.12
C GLU A 44 2.11 1.63 27.79
N ILE A 45 3.21 2.27 28.17
CA ILE A 45 3.27 3.65 28.65
C ILE A 45 4.18 4.41 27.69
N TRP A 46 3.68 5.51 27.13
CA TRP A 46 4.44 6.41 26.27
C TRP A 46 4.68 7.73 27.00
N ILE A 47 5.95 8.08 27.14
CA ILE A 47 6.37 9.30 27.84
C ILE A 47 7.11 10.16 26.82
N TYR A 48 6.63 11.38 26.63
CA TYR A 48 7.19 12.37 25.71
C TYR A 48 7.76 13.51 26.51
N GLY A 49 9.06 13.80 26.33
CA GLY A 49 9.71 15.00 26.86
C GLY A 49 9.16 16.25 26.18
N LEU A 50 9.12 16.29 24.89
CA LEU A 50 8.62 17.31 23.94
C LEU A 50 9.71 18.26 23.47
N ASP A 51 10.02 19.28 24.24
CA ASP A 51 11.00 20.33 23.97
C ASP A 51 11.84 20.60 25.21
N ASP A 52 12.98 21.26 25.07
CA ASP A 52 14.00 21.46 26.07
C ASP A 52 14.76 20.18 26.49
N ASP A 53 15.67 20.25 27.45
CA ASP A 53 16.59 19.16 27.81
C ASP A 53 15.98 18.30 28.93
N ASP A 54 15.50 17.13 28.55
CA ASP A 54 14.80 16.24 29.47
C ASP A 54 15.69 15.11 30.03
N CYS A 55 15.37 14.63 31.21
CA CYS A 55 16.08 13.51 31.82
C CYS A 55 15.13 12.36 32.15
N PHE A 56 15.46 11.16 31.66
CA PHE A 56 14.69 9.94 31.86
C PHE A 56 15.49 8.97 32.72
N GLU A 57 14.98 8.62 33.90
CA GLU A 57 15.56 7.61 34.76
C GLU A 57 14.62 6.41 34.92
N VAL A 58 15.09 5.23 34.49
CA VAL A 58 14.31 3.99 34.59
C VAL A 58 15.01 3.03 35.55
N THR A 59 14.34 2.72 36.65
CA THR A 59 14.81 1.80 37.68
C THR A 59 13.86 0.63 37.89
N GLY A 60 14.30 -0.41 38.58
CA GLY A 60 13.47 -1.54 38.99
C GLY A 60 14.14 -2.90 38.76
N GLN A 61 13.68 -3.88 39.52
CA GLN A 61 14.15 -5.27 39.45
C GLN A 61 13.04 -6.21 39.00
N GLY A 62 13.39 -7.21 38.22
CA GLY A 62 12.44 -8.20 37.71
C GLY A 62 12.37 -8.24 36.18
N THR A 63 11.38 -8.93 35.68
CA THR A 63 11.25 -9.20 34.22
C THR A 63 9.85 -8.99 33.67
N ASP A 64 8.82 -8.97 34.51
CA ASP A 64 7.44 -8.86 34.10
C ASP A 64 6.91 -7.43 34.14
N PHE A 65 7.45 -6.60 33.25
CA PHE A 65 7.16 -5.17 33.21
C PHE A 65 6.14 -4.78 32.14
N ILE A 66 5.48 -3.64 32.37
CA ILE A 66 4.79 -2.88 31.32
C ILE A 66 5.84 -2.37 30.33
N LYS A 67 5.55 -2.38 29.04
CA LYS A 67 6.43 -1.78 28.05
C LYS A 67 6.43 -0.26 28.17
N VAL A 68 7.60 0.34 28.24
CA VAL A 68 7.77 1.79 28.33
C VAL A 68 8.48 2.29 27.07
N ARG A 69 7.90 3.33 26.47
CA ARG A 69 8.53 4.07 25.38
C ARG A 69 8.86 5.47 25.89
N LEU A 70 10.13 5.80 25.82
CA LEU A 70 10.66 7.11 26.14
C LEU A 70 10.91 7.84 24.83
N VAL A 71 10.34 9.00 24.67
CA VAL A 71 10.49 9.83 23.48
C VAL A 71 11.03 11.16 23.95
N GLY A 72 12.30 11.45 23.67
CA GLY A 72 12.93 12.68 24.11
C GLY A 72 12.28 13.90 23.51
N GLY A 73 12.57 14.19 22.30
CA GLY A 73 11.99 15.33 21.62
C GLY A 73 12.99 16.10 20.77
N GLN A 74 12.95 17.43 20.82
CA GLN A 74 13.69 18.25 19.88
C GLN A 74 15.11 18.60 20.33
N ASN A 75 15.40 18.63 21.64
CA ASN A 75 16.68 19.09 22.19
C ASN A 75 17.56 17.93 22.64
N LYS A 76 18.50 18.19 23.52
CA LYS A 76 19.42 17.20 24.06
C LYS A 76 18.82 16.52 25.28
N ASP A 77 18.57 15.22 25.18
CA ASP A 77 17.96 14.45 26.26
C ASP A 77 18.96 13.49 26.91
N THR A 78 18.74 13.21 28.19
CA THR A 78 19.57 12.31 28.99
C THR A 78 18.79 11.05 29.41
N TYR A 79 19.37 9.88 29.16
CA TYR A 79 18.75 8.59 29.44
C TYR A 79 19.59 7.74 30.40
N ASN A 80 19.07 7.52 31.62
CA ASN A 80 19.64 6.60 32.61
C ASN A 80 18.72 5.38 32.77
N VAL A 81 18.93 4.34 31.99
CA VAL A 81 18.11 3.13 32.01
C VAL A 81 18.85 2.00 32.73
N GLN A 82 18.59 1.79 34.03
CA GLN A 82 19.26 0.75 34.83
C GLN A 82 18.76 -0.66 34.50
N ASN A 83 17.47 -0.81 34.15
CA ASN A 83 16.92 -2.07 33.65
C ASN A 83 16.21 -1.82 32.30
N GLY A 84 16.82 -2.29 31.20
CA GLY A 84 16.34 -2.06 29.84
C GLY A 84 15.25 -3.02 29.33
N LYS A 85 14.81 -4.00 30.13
CA LYS A 85 13.80 -4.96 29.67
C LYS A 85 12.48 -4.28 29.38
N LYS A 86 11.96 -4.40 28.16
CA LYS A 86 10.74 -3.73 27.66
C LYS A 86 10.81 -2.19 27.72
N VAL A 87 12.01 -1.61 27.65
CA VAL A 87 12.21 -0.17 27.46
C VAL A 87 12.71 0.07 26.04
N VAL A 88 12.07 1.03 25.37
CA VAL A 88 12.48 1.52 24.05
C VAL A 88 12.63 3.02 24.11
N VAL A 89 13.80 3.50 23.74
CA VAL A 89 14.11 4.93 23.65
C VAL A 89 14.01 5.35 22.19
N TYR A 90 13.26 6.41 21.93
CA TYR A 90 13.13 7.08 20.64
C TYR A 90 13.65 8.51 20.78
N ASP A 91 14.45 8.91 19.81
CA ASP A 91 14.97 10.26 19.76
C ASP A 91 15.49 10.62 18.38
N PHE A 92 15.79 11.90 18.14
CA PHE A 92 16.41 12.34 16.92
C PHE A 92 17.85 11.84 16.82
N LYS A 93 18.19 11.25 15.67
CA LYS A 93 19.53 10.74 15.39
C LYS A 93 20.56 11.88 15.30
N THR A 94 20.12 13.04 14.84
CA THR A 94 20.96 14.22 14.60
C THR A 94 21.21 15.05 15.86
N LYS A 95 20.60 14.70 17.02
CA LYS A 95 20.79 15.39 18.29
C LYS A 95 21.85 14.70 19.15
N GLU A 96 22.54 15.49 19.96
CA GLU A 96 23.58 15.03 20.89
C GLU A 96 22.98 14.49 22.19
N ASN A 97 22.22 13.40 22.09
CA ASN A 97 21.60 12.78 23.26
C ASN A 97 22.59 12.02 24.13
N GLU A 98 22.41 12.05 25.45
CA GLU A 98 23.28 11.41 26.40
C GLU A 98 22.68 10.09 26.92
N PHE A 99 23.42 9.00 26.79
CA PHE A 99 23.05 7.68 27.29
C PHE A 99 23.98 7.28 28.42
N VAL A 100 23.59 7.58 29.67
CA VAL A 100 24.36 7.21 30.86
C VAL A 100 24.58 5.71 30.96
N THR A 101 23.57 4.94 30.54
CA THR A 101 23.66 3.48 30.43
C THR A 101 23.28 3.03 29.02
N LYS A 102 23.87 1.92 28.58
CA LYS A 102 23.55 1.35 27.23
C LYS A 102 22.45 0.29 27.28
N ARG A 103 21.61 0.28 28.30
CA ARG A 103 20.53 -0.70 28.46
C ARG A 103 19.23 -0.20 27.81
N GLY A 104 18.42 -1.16 27.32
CA GLY A 104 17.21 -0.86 26.57
C GLY A 104 17.44 -0.81 25.05
N LEU A 105 16.37 -0.92 24.28
CA LEU A 105 16.41 -0.79 22.83
C LEU A 105 16.39 0.70 22.46
N ARG A 106 17.34 1.13 21.64
CA ARG A 106 17.42 2.51 21.14
C ARG A 106 17.03 2.53 19.67
N LYS A 107 16.10 3.40 19.33
CA LYS A 107 15.61 3.64 17.97
C LYS A 107 15.72 5.11 17.62
N LEU A 108 16.94 5.52 17.28
CA LEU A 108 17.22 6.90 16.88
C LEU A 108 16.84 7.10 15.42
N THR A 109 16.01 8.09 15.15
CA THR A 109 15.52 8.41 13.82
C THR A 109 15.18 9.88 13.71
N ASP A 110 15.45 10.49 12.53
CA ASP A 110 15.04 11.87 12.25
C ASP A 110 13.60 11.96 11.73
N ASN A 111 12.83 10.87 11.85
CA ASN A 111 11.41 10.89 11.52
C ASN A 111 10.63 11.73 12.53
N TYR A 112 10.15 12.89 12.08
CA TYR A 112 9.38 13.83 12.87
C TYR A 112 8.17 13.19 13.55
N GLU A 113 7.42 12.36 12.81
CA GLU A 113 6.23 11.70 13.37
C GLU A 113 6.54 10.73 14.51
N THR A 114 7.73 10.16 14.59
CA THR A 114 8.12 9.27 15.69
C THR A 114 8.45 10.06 16.96
N ASN A 115 9.12 11.19 16.80
CA ASN A 115 9.72 11.94 17.93
C ASN A 115 8.83 13.05 18.48
N VAL A 116 7.76 13.43 17.79
CA VAL A 116 6.88 14.52 18.21
C VAL A 116 5.53 13.99 18.69
N TYR A 117 5.04 14.55 19.80
CA TYR A 117 3.71 14.26 20.31
C TYR A 117 2.65 15.07 19.53
N ASP A 118 1.67 14.37 19.02
CA ASP A 118 0.45 14.96 18.47
C ASP A 118 -0.76 14.22 19.07
N TYR A 119 -1.61 14.93 19.81
CA TYR A 119 -2.81 14.35 20.42
C TYR A 119 -3.81 13.82 19.37
N LYS A 120 -3.80 14.34 18.13
CA LYS A 120 -4.60 13.86 17.01
C LYS A 120 -4.02 12.61 16.34
N LYS A 121 -2.81 12.22 16.70
CA LYS A 121 -2.09 11.09 16.11
C LYS A 121 -2.60 9.73 16.58
N LEU A 122 -3.40 9.65 17.63
CA LEU A 122 -3.99 8.39 18.08
C LEU A 122 -4.87 7.80 16.96
N LYS A 123 -4.36 6.75 16.34
CA LYS A 123 -5.10 5.98 15.33
C LYS A 123 -5.42 4.61 15.89
N TYR A 124 -6.69 4.25 15.85
CA TYR A 124 -7.15 2.93 16.27
C TYR A 124 -6.94 1.90 15.16
N ASN A 125 -6.81 0.65 15.57
CA ASN A 125 -6.87 -0.45 14.61
C ASN A 125 -8.26 -0.48 13.99
N SER A 126 -8.32 -0.77 12.70
CA SER A 126 -9.57 -0.88 11.97
C SER A 126 -9.64 -2.19 11.21
N ASN A 127 -10.83 -2.72 11.07
CA ASN A 127 -11.14 -3.84 10.21
C ASN A 127 -12.39 -3.49 9.41
N LEU A 128 -12.21 -3.29 8.11
CA LEU A 128 -13.26 -2.92 7.18
C LEU A 128 -13.58 -4.13 6.30
N LEU A 129 -14.82 -4.53 6.28
CA LEU A 129 -15.35 -5.59 5.43
C LEU A 129 -16.34 -4.97 4.44
N ILE A 130 -16.03 -5.05 3.14
CA ILE A 130 -16.81 -4.44 2.08
C ILE A 130 -17.34 -5.54 1.17
N PRO A 131 -18.66 -5.84 1.19
CA PRO A 131 -19.27 -6.61 0.13
C PRO A 131 -19.19 -5.82 -1.18
N SER A 132 -18.89 -6.51 -2.27
CA SER A 132 -18.74 -5.90 -3.58
C SER A 132 -19.50 -6.69 -4.63
N PHE A 133 -20.24 -6.01 -5.47
CA PHE A 133 -20.91 -6.61 -6.61
C PHE A 133 -20.78 -5.69 -7.81
N GLY A 134 -20.83 -6.29 -8.97
CA GLY A 134 -20.69 -5.57 -10.22
C GLY A 134 -21.10 -6.45 -11.39
N SER A 135 -21.17 -5.84 -12.55
CA SER A 135 -21.47 -6.55 -13.79
C SER A 135 -20.76 -5.85 -14.94
N ASN A 136 -20.25 -6.62 -15.86
CA ASN A 136 -19.70 -6.13 -17.13
C ASN A 136 -19.96 -7.18 -18.23
N PRO A 137 -19.89 -6.82 -19.50
CA PRO A 137 -20.14 -7.76 -20.60
C PRO A 137 -19.19 -8.95 -20.64
N ASP A 138 -17.97 -8.81 -20.11
CA ASP A 138 -16.95 -9.86 -20.16
C ASP A 138 -17.13 -10.91 -19.07
N ASP A 139 -17.35 -10.47 -17.82
CA ASP A 139 -17.41 -11.34 -16.66
C ASP A 139 -18.85 -11.70 -16.23
N GLY A 140 -19.82 -11.01 -16.83
CA GLY A 140 -21.20 -11.06 -16.36
C GLY A 140 -21.37 -10.45 -14.98
N PHE A 141 -22.30 -10.97 -14.20
CA PHE A 141 -22.48 -10.58 -12.82
C PHE A 141 -21.35 -11.18 -11.95
N LYS A 142 -20.85 -10.41 -11.01
CA LYS A 142 -19.86 -10.86 -10.03
C LYS A 142 -20.21 -10.41 -8.63
N ILE A 143 -19.88 -11.25 -7.66
CA ILE A 143 -19.95 -10.92 -6.25
C ILE A 143 -18.58 -11.10 -5.62
N GLY A 144 -18.29 -10.36 -4.58
CA GLY A 144 -17.02 -10.49 -3.89
C GLY A 144 -17.02 -9.84 -2.52
N LEU A 145 -15.88 -9.98 -1.88
CA LEU A 145 -15.63 -9.46 -0.56
C LEU A 145 -14.24 -8.86 -0.51
N ILE A 146 -14.13 -7.67 0.07
CA ILE A 146 -12.86 -7.01 0.34
C ILE A 146 -12.75 -6.83 1.85
N ASN A 147 -11.68 -7.34 2.44
CA ASN A 147 -11.34 -7.09 3.83
C ASN A 147 -10.07 -6.24 3.92
N ILE A 148 -10.11 -5.14 4.67
CA ILE A 148 -8.97 -4.27 4.94
C ILE A 148 -8.78 -4.21 6.46
N ASN A 149 -7.73 -4.87 6.94
CA ASN A 149 -7.34 -4.85 8.34
C ASN A 149 -6.10 -3.97 8.51
N THR A 150 -6.24 -2.85 9.21
CA THR A 150 -5.16 -1.89 9.47
C THR A 150 -4.81 -1.89 10.95
N LYS A 151 -3.53 -2.08 11.24
CA LYS A 151 -2.98 -2.03 12.61
C LYS A 151 -2.11 -0.80 12.77
N ASN A 152 -2.41 -0.02 13.81
CA ASN A 152 -1.71 1.21 14.14
C ASN A 152 -1.09 1.06 15.54
N HIS A 153 0.21 0.78 15.58
CA HIS A 153 1.02 0.78 16.80
C HIS A 153 1.80 2.10 16.92
N PHE A 154 2.78 2.15 17.79
CA PHE A 154 3.61 3.33 17.99
C PHE A 154 4.36 3.76 16.72
N GLU A 155 5.06 2.83 16.10
CA GLU A 155 5.78 3.08 14.83
C GLU A 155 4.84 2.83 13.65
N ARG A 156 4.72 3.82 12.77
CA ARG A 156 3.82 3.82 11.62
C ARG A 156 4.48 4.45 10.41
N ASN A 157 4.13 3.96 9.21
CA ASN A 157 4.60 4.53 7.95
C ASN A 157 3.73 4.06 6.76
N PRO A 158 2.52 4.56 6.54
CA PRO A 158 1.65 5.41 7.36
C PRO A 158 0.87 4.64 8.46
N PHE A 159 0.95 3.32 8.49
CA PHE A 159 0.39 2.39 9.49
C PHE A 159 1.51 1.43 9.94
N SER A 160 1.27 0.62 10.95
CA SER A 160 2.25 -0.40 11.37
C SER A 160 2.17 -1.67 10.54
N ALA A 161 0.95 -2.10 10.22
CA ALA A 161 0.70 -3.15 9.24
C ALA A 161 -0.69 -2.96 8.62
N GLN A 162 -0.81 -3.30 7.34
CA GLN A 162 -2.10 -3.37 6.68
C GLN A 162 -2.19 -4.67 5.88
N HIS A 163 -3.32 -5.35 6.01
CA HIS A 163 -3.66 -6.54 5.26
C HIS A 163 -4.91 -6.23 4.45
N LYS A 164 -4.82 -6.36 3.14
CA LYS A 164 -5.96 -6.28 2.24
C LYS A 164 -6.12 -7.63 1.58
N PHE A 165 -7.25 -8.24 1.77
CA PHE A 165 -7.65 -9.47 1.10
C PHE A 165 -8.88 -9.18 0.25
N SER A 166 -8.94 -9.71 -0.96
CA SER A 166 -10.14 -9.67 -1.80
C SER A 166 -10.37 -11.02 -2.46
N ALA A 167 -11.65 -11.36 -2.61
CA ALA A 167 -12.10 -12.55 -3.32
C ALA A 167 -13.35 -12.19 -4.14
N PHE A 168 -13.39 -12.60 -5.39
CA PHE A 168 -14.51 -12.38 -6.31
C PHE A 168 -14.88 -13.67 -7.03
N TYR A 169 -16.17 -13.89 -7.21
CA TYR A 169 -16.72 -14.97 -8.02
C TYR A 169 -17.44 -14.37 -9.22
N TYR A 170 -17.22 -14.95 -10.39
CA TYR A 170 -17.71 -14.52 -11.69
C TYR A 170 -18.69 -15.54 -12.24
N PHE A 171 -19.97 -15.18 -12.36
CA PHE A 171 -21.03 -16.12 -12.72
C PHE A 171 -20.97 -16.56 -14.18
N ALA A 172 -20.54 -15.67 -15.10
CA ALA A 172 -20.48 -16.03 -16.52
C ALA A 172 -19.46 -17.13 -16.83
N THR A 173 -18.36 -17.19 -16.07
CA THR A 173 -17.28 -18.14 -16.30
C THR A 173 -17.21 -19.25 -15.25
N ASN A 174 -17.98 -19.14 -14.16
CA ASN A 174 -17.82 -19.93 -12.94
C ASN A 174 -16.38 -19.87 -12.40
N GLY A 175 -15.72 -18.74 -12.62
CA GLY A 175 -14.37 -18.48 -12.17
C GLY A 175 -14.33 -17.68 -10.89
N PHE A 176 -13.19 -17.69 -10.23
CA PHE A 176 -12.94 -16.80 -9.09
C PHE A 176 -11.48 -16.31 -9.08
N ASP A 177 -11.27 -15.17 -8.46
CA ASP A 177 -9.94 -14.67 -8.12
C ASP A 177 -9.85 -14.32 -6.64
N MET A 178 -8.66 -14.47 -6.11
CA MET A 178 -8.29 -14.06 -4.77
C MET A 178 -7.03 -13.24 -4.84
N SER A 179 -6.97 -12.15 -4.10
CA SER A 179 -5.73 -11.39 -3.95
C SER A 179 -5.46 -11.01 -2.50
N TYR A 180 -4.19 -10.95 -2.17
CA TYR A 180 -3.71 -10.50 -0.88
C TYR A 180 -2.64 -9.44 -1.09
N THR A 181 -2.78 -8.33 -0.37
CA THR A 181 -1.74 -7.32 -0.25
C THR A 181 -1.45 -7.09 1.23
N GLY A 182 -0.21 -7.36 1.63
CA GLY A 182 0.29 -7.07 2.97
C GLY A 182 1.33 -5.96 2.92
N GLU A 183 1.24 -4.96 3.77
CA GLU A 183 2.29 -3.97 3.97
C GLU A 183 2.65 -3.91 5.45
N PHE A 184 3.95 -4.02 5.75
CA PHE A 184 4.50 -4.05 7.10
C PHE A 184 5.54 -2.94 7.20
N ALA A 185 5.25 -1.94 8.02
CA ALA A 185 6.09 -0.77 8.13
C ALA A 185 7.35 -1.03 8.96
N ASN A 186 8.43 -0.35 8.55
CA ASN A 186 9.65 -0.24 9.34
C ASN A 186 10.25 -1.58 9.76
N ILE A 187 10.25 -2.56 8.85
CA ILE A 187 10.84 -3.89 9.14
C ILE A 187 12.35 -3.79 9.41
N ILE A 188 13.04 -2.89 8.69
CA ILE A 188 14.44 -2.52 8.91
C ILE A 188 14.56 -1.01 8.71
N GLY A 189 14.78 -0.25 9.80
CA GLY A 189 14.82 1.21 9.73
C GLY A 189 13.53 1.81 9.18
N GLN A 190 13.59 2.52 8.06
CA GLN A 190 12.43 3.12 7.38
C GLN A 190 11.92 2.28 6.19
N THR A 191 12.38 1.04 6.07
CA THR A 191 12.01 0.16 4.97
C THR A 191 10.76 -0.63 5.32
N ASN A 192 9.77 -0.59 4.45
CA ASN A 192 8.56 -1.39 4.54
C ASN A 192 8.69 -2.68 3.74
N LEU A 193 8.14 -3.78 4.25
CA LEU A 193 7.91 -4.99 3.46
C LEU A 193 6.51 -4.91 2.85
N HIS A 194 6.44 -5.14 1.56
CA HIS A 194 5.20 -5.24 0.82
C HIS A 194 5.10 -6.63 0.19
N ILE A 195 3.98 -7.32 0.37
CA ILE A 195 3.72 -8.64 -0.23
C ILE A 195 2.46 -8.52 -1.07
N ASN A 196 2.56 -8.86 -2.33
CA ASN A 196 1.41 -8.95 -3.22
C ASN A 196 1.29 -10.39 -3.74
N SER A 197 0.09 -10.96 -3.63
CA SER A 197 -0.19 -12.31 -4.11
C SER A 197 -1.54 -12.34 -4.81
N LYS A 198 -1.63 -13.12 -5.89
CA LYS A 198 -2.86 -13.34 -6.64
C LYS A 198 -2.98 -14.82 -6.97
N PHE A 199 -4.20 -15.32 -6.87
CA PHE A 199 -4.60 -16.63 -7.33
C PHE A 199 -5.87 -16.51 -8.16
N THR A 200 -5.91 -17.17 -9.31
CA THR A 200 -7.13 -17.30 -10.11
C THR A 200 -7.48 -18.78 -10.31
N SER A 201 -8.77 -19.08 -10.33
CA SER A 201 -9.25 -20.44 -10.60
C SER A 201 -9.01 -20.81 -12.08
N PRO A 202 -9.05 -22.11 -12.43
CA PRO A 202 -8.94 -22.56 -13.82
C PRO A 202 -10.00 -21.96 -14.77
N ASN A 203 -11.15 -21.58 -14.23
CA ASN A 203 -12.24 -20.98 -15.01
C ASN A 203 -12.20 -19.45 -15.08
N TYR A 204 -11.21 -18.82 -14.44
CA TYR A 204 -11.02 -17.38 -14.59
C TYR A 204 -10.62 -17.05 -16.02
N ALA A 205 -11.29 -16.10 -16.66
CA ALA A 205 -11.08 -15.78 -18.05
C ALA A 205 -10.58 -14.35 -18.25
N VAL A 206 -9.75 -14.17 -19.27
CA VAL A 206 -9.35 -12.88 -19.85
C VAL A 206 -9.70 -12.89 -21.32
N ASN A 207 -9.79 -11.71 -21.94
CA ASN A 207 -10.01 -11.66 -23.39
C ASN A 207 -8.69 -11.65 -24.16
N PHE A 208 -8.70 -12.28 -25.34
CA PHE A 208 -7.63 -12.19 -26.31
C PHE A 208 -8.20 -12.22 -27.73
N PHE A 209 -8.03 -11.13 -28.46
CA PHE A 209 -8.55 -10.94 -29.82
C PHE A 209 -7.46 -11.10 -30.89
N GLY A 210 -6.23 -11.46 -30.49
CA GLY A 210 -5.05 -11.46 -31.34
C GLY A 210 -4.17 -10.23 -31.13
N PHE A 211 -3.02 -10.22 -31.80
CA PHE A 211 -2.08 -9.09 -31.72
C PHE A 211 -2.40 -8.05 -32.79
N GLY A 212 -2.41 -6.78 -32.41
CA GLY A 212 -2.60 -5.62 -33.27
C GLY A 212 -3.90 -4.87 -33.01
N ASN A 213 -4.09 -3.77 -33.75
CA ASN A 213 -5.27 -2.90 -33.62
C ASN A 213 -6.41 -3.29 -34.57
N GLU A 214 -6.10 -4.03 -35.63
CA GLU A 214 -7.04 -4.43 -36.71
C GLU A 214 -7.68 -5.80 -36.45
N THR A 215 -7.53 -6.35 -35.25
CA THR A 215 -8.08 -7.67 -34.92
C THR A 215 -9.59 -7.64 -34.91
N PRO A 216 -10.29 -8.59 -35.61
CA PRO A 216 -11.74 -8.61 -35.62
C PRO A 216 -12.32 -9.00 -34.28
N ASN A 217 -13.50 -8.48 -33.97
CA ASN A 217 -14.32 -9.02 -32.88
C ASN A 217 -15.32 -10.02 -33.49
N LEU A 218 -15.00 -11.30 -33.44
CA LEU A 218 -15.78 -12.34 -34.07
C LEU A 218 -17.04 -12.77 -33.32
N GLU A 219 -17.40 -12.07 -32.25
CA GLU A 219 -18.62 -12.33 -31.48
C GLU A 219 -19.93 -12.09 -32.28
N ILE A 220 -19.87 -11.49 -33.46
CA ILE A 220 -21.01 -11.02 -34.25
C ILE A 220 -21.23 -11.86 -35.52
N ASP A 221 -20.52 -12.96 -35.72
CA ASP A 221 -20.66 -13.73 -36.95
C ASP A 221 -21.76 -14.80 -36.85
N ASN A 222 -22.68 -14.81 -37.84
CA ASN A 222 -23.70 -15.83 -38.11
C ASN A 222 -24.85 -16.00 -37.13
N ASN A 223 -25.41 -14.93 -36.55
CA ASN A 223 -26.56 -14.98 -35.64
C ASN A 223 -26.38 -15.80 -34.33
N GLU A 224 -25.21 -16.32 -34.07
CA GLU A 224 -24.83 -16.92 -32.81
C GLU A 224 -23.77 -16.07 -32.11
N ILE A 225 -24.20 -15.29 -31.14
CA ILE A 225 -23.29 -14.46 -30.33
C ILE A 225 -22.53 -15.38 -29.39
N SER A 226 -21.36 -15.86 -29.79
CA SER A 226 -20.45 -16.55 -28.88
C SER A 226 -19.60 -15.54 -28.14
N LEU A 227 -20.12 -15.01 -27.03
CA LEU A 227 -19.37 -14.15 -26.10
C LEU A 227 -18.07 -14.79 -25.63
N ASP A 228 -17.97 -16.08 -25.79
CA ASP A 228 -16.90 -16.90 -25.26
C ASP A 228 -15.75 -17.12 -26.25
N TYR A 229 -15.90 -16.82 -27.54
CA TYR A 229 -14.91 -17.13 -28.56
C TYR A 229 -13.53 -16.52 -28.26
N ASN A 230 -13.48 -15.27 -27.84
CA ASN A 230 -12.24 -14.56 -27.52
C ASN A 230 -11.81 -14.70 -26.05
N ARG A 231 -12.50 -15.48 -25.25
CA ARG A 231 -12.16 -15.72 -23.84
C ARG A 231 -11.14 -16.83 -23.69
N VAL A 232 -10.10 -16.54 -22.92
CA VAL A 232 -9.06 -17.51 -22.57
C VAL A 232 -9.09 -17.77 -21.08
N LYS A 233 -9.24 -19.02 -20.69
CA LYS A 233 -9.20 -19.43 -19.29
C LYS A 233 -7.76 -19.51 -18.82
N LEU A 234 -7.43 -18.74 -17.76
CA LEU A 234 -6.08 -18.66 -17.21
C LEU A 234 -6.08 -18.91 -15.71
N ARG A 235 -5.42 -19.98 -15.28
CA ARG A 235 -5.06 -20.14 -13.88
C ARG A 235 -3.74 -19.42 -13.62
N THR A 236 -3.75 -18.48 -12.70
CA THR A 236 -2.58 -17.69 -12.30
C THR A 236 -2.27 -17.88 -10.81
N ILE A 237 -1.00 -18.09 -10.51
CA ILE A 237 -0.45 -17.98 -9.16
C ILE A 237 0.64 -16.93 -9.22
N LEU A 238 0.52 -15.86 -8.47
CA LEU A 238 1.50 -14.79 -8.37
C LEU A 238 1.88 -14.57 -6.91
N ILE A 239 3.17 -14.51 -6.62
CA ILE A 239 3.74 -14.11 -5.33
C ILE A 239 4.82 -13.07 -5.62
N ASN A 240 4.65 -11.86 -5.08
CA ASN A 240 5.55 -10.74 -5.31
C ASN A 240 5.88 -10.04 -3.99
N PRO A 241 6.90 -10.50 -3.25
CA PRO A 241 7.46 -9.76 -2.14
C PRO A 241 8.33 -8.60 -2.64
N SER A 242 8.28 -7.49 -1.94
CA SER A 242 9.04 -6.29 -2.28
C SER A 242 9.39 -5.48 -1.03
N ILE A 243 10.46 -4.72 -1.10
CA ILE A 243 10.84 -3.73 -0.10
C ILE A 243 10.58 -2.34 -0.66
N GLN A 244 10.07 -1.46 0.19
CA GLN A 244 9.69 -0.11 -0.20
C GLN A 244 10.26 0.91 0.78
N TRP A 245 10.89 1.94 0.25
CA TRP A 245 11.24 3.15 0.99
C TRP A 245 10.25 4.25 0.64
N ARG A 246 9.73 4.90 1.67
CA ARG A 246 8.91 6.10 1.51
C ARG A 246 9.76 7.32 1.80
N GLY A 247 9.89 8.18 0.82
CA GLY A 247 10.53 9.48 0.98
C GLY A 247 9.58 10.51 1.56
N HIS A 248 10.11 11.70 1.78
CA HIS A 248 9.30 12.86 2.11
C HIS A 248 8.50 13.30 0.87
N LEU A 249 7.42 14.05 1.08
CA LEU A 249 6.61 14.65 0.01
C LEU A 249 5.93 13.66 -0.94
N GLY A 250 5.62 12.45 -0.48
CA GLY A 250 4.83 11.49 -1.25
C GLY A 250 5.61 10.67 -2.28
N SER A 251 6.94 10.70 -2.26
CA SER A 251 7.77 9.83 -3.08
C SER A 251 7.93 8.43 -2.47
N SER A 252 8.12 7.41 -3.29
CA SER A 252 8.53 6.08 -2.84
C SER A 252 9.31 5.34 -3.91
N VAL A 253 10.22 4.47 -3.48
CA VAL A 253 10.95 3.53 -4.33
C VAL A 253 10.69 2.12 -3.83
N ARG A 254 10.38 1.21 -4.74
CA ARG A 254 10.10 -0.19 -4.44
C ARG A 254 10.98 -1.10 -5.28
N PHE A 255 11.58 -2.10 -4.63
CA PHE A 255 12.25 -3.22 -5.28
C PHE A 255 11.52 -4.51 -4.95
N GLY A 256 11.20 -5.29 -5.96
CA GLY A 256 10.46 -6.52 -5.80
C GLY A 256 11.05 -7.66 -6.61
N VAL A 257 10.77 -8.88 -6.14
CA VAL A 257 10.95 -10.11 -6.91
C VAL A 257 9.62 -10.80 -7.04
N SER A 258 9.42 -11.57 -8.09
CA SER A 258 8.14 -12.27 -8.29
C SER A 258 8.36 -13.70 -8.77
N TYR A 259 7.49 -14.58 -8.31
CA TYR A 259 7.22 -15.87 -8.93
C TYR A 259 5.80 -15.83 -9.51
N GLU A 260 5.67 -16.21 -10.77
CA GLU A 260 4.39 -16.25 -11.46
C GLU A 260 4.26 -17.57 -12.20
N SER A 261 3.20 -18.32 -11.92
CA SER A 261 2.83 -19.55 -12.65
C SER A 261 1.51 -19.31 -13.35
N ILE A 262 1.52 -19.44 -14.68
CA ILE A 262 0.34 -19.23 -15.51
C ILE A 262 0.08 -20.49 -16.31
N LYS A 263 -1.15 -20.99 -16.25
CA LYS A 263 -1.61 -22.13 -17.03
C LYS A 263 -2.78 -21.71 -17.90
N ILE A 264 -2.66 -21.94 -19.19
CA ILE A 264 -3.78 -21.84 -20.14
C ILE A 264 -4.62 -23.11 -20.00
N GLU A 265 -5.90 -22.97 -19.67
CA GLU A 265 -6.83 -24.10 -19.63
C GLU A 265 -7.51 -24.28 -20.98
N LYS A 266 -7.40 -25.48 -21.56
CA LYS A 266 -7.99 -25.79 -22.86
C LYS A 266 -9.51 -25.59 -22.82
N SER A 267 -10.02 -24.97 -23.86
CA SER A 267 -11.45 -24.80 -24.09
C SER A 267 -11.69 -24.92 -25.59
N LEU A 268 -12.44 -25.91 -26.00
CA LEU A 268 -12.72 -26.16 -27.43
C LEU A 268 -13.46 -25.00 -28.11
N ASN A 269 -13.20 -24.79 -29.36
CA ASN A 269 -13.82 -23.78 -30.23
C ASN A 269 -13.57 -22.33 -29.77
N ARG A 270 -12.37 -22.03 -29.30
CA ARG A 270 -11.92 -20.70 -28.90
C ARG A 270 -10.87 -20.17 -29.85
N PHE A 271 -10.79 -18.85 -29.97
CA PHE A 271 -9.74 -18.20 -30.78
C PHE A 271 -8.34 -18.67 -30.39
N ILE A 272 -8.11 -18.86 -29.09
CA ILE A 272 -6.82 -19.28 -28.56
C ILE A 272 -6.38 -20.66 -29.10
N ASP A 273 -7.31 -21.55 -29.45
CA ASP A 273 -6.99 -22.88 -29.99
C ASP A 273 -6.32 -22.78 -31.38
N SER A 274 -6.57 -21.69 -32.12
CA SER A 274 -5.89 -21.42 -33.39
C SER A 274 -4.50 -20.83 -33.27
N VAL A 275 -4.16 -20.31 -32.08
CA VAL A 275 -2.92 -19.57 -31.83
C VAL A 275 -1.92 -20.38 -31.01
N VAL A 276 -2.42 -21.22 -30.08
CA VAL A 276 -1.58 -22.02 -29.19
C VAL A 276 -1.42 -23.44 -29.73
N ASP A 277 -0.18 -23.82 -29.96
CA ASP A 277 0.18 -25.18 -30.40
C ASP A 277 -0.12 -26.18 -29.26
N ASP A 278 -0.96 -27.16 -29.58
CA ASP A 278 -1.40 -28.21 -28.64
C ASP A 278 -0.27 -29.08 -28.09
N THR A 279 0.88 -29.10 -28.77
CA THR A 279 2.06 -29.87 -28.34
C THR A 279 2.88 -29.17 -27.28
N LYS A 280 2.64 -27.88 -27.01
CA LYS A 280 3.39 -27.10 -26.04
C LYS A 280 2.85 -27.25 -24.62
N ASN A 281 3.76 -27.15 -23.67
CA ASN A 281 3.39 -27.10 -22.25
C ASN A 281 2.59 -25.83 -21.95
N LEU A 282 1.32 -26.00 -21.63
CA LEU A 282 0.39 -24.90 -21.35
C LEU A 282 0.68 -24.18 -20.01
N THR A 283 1.63 -24.67 -19.24
CA THR A 283 2.03 -24.07 -17.96
C THR A 283 3.39 -23.40 -18.09
N ASN A 284 3.43 -22.10 -17.88
CA ASN A 284 4.63 -21.28 -17.87
C ASN A 284 4.90 -20.74 -16.47
N ASP A 285 6.14 -20.90 -16.02
CA ASP A 285 6.60 -20.42 -14.73
C ASP A 285 7.68 -19.35 -14.94
N PHE A 286 7.50 -18.19 -14.30
CA PHE A 286 8.39 -17.04 -14.46
C PHE A 286 8.95 -16.60 -13.13
N LEU A 287 10.24 -16.29 -13.13
CA LEU A 287 10.86 -15.45 -12.10
C LEU A 287 11.02 -14.04 -12.65
N GLY A 288 10.74 -13.07 -11.80
CA GLY A 288 10.84 -11.67 -12.17
C GLY A 288 11.50 -10.82 -11.10
N ALA A 289 11.98 -9.66 -11.52
CA ALA A 289 12.45 -8.59 -10.66
C ALA A 289 11.87 -7.28 -11.17
N LEU A 290 11.59 -6.35 -10.27
CA LEU A 290 11.09 -5.02 -10.62
C LEU A 290 11.67 -3.93 -9.72
N ILE A 291 11.76 -2.75 -10.29
CA ILE A 291 11.96 -1.49 -9.57
C ILE A 291 10.82 -0.55 -9.96
N ALA A 292 10.24 0.12 -8.98
CA ALA A 292 9.22 1.12 -9.24
C ALA A 292 9.49 2.39 -8.42
N TYR A 293 9.37 3.52 -9.08
CA TYR A 293 9.32 4.84 -8.45
C TYR A 293 7.90 5.36 -8.54
N SER A 294 7.38 5.88 -7.42
CA SER A 294 6.08 6.55 -7.39
C SER A 294 6.18 7.87 -6.67
N TYR A 295 5.49 8.86 -7.18
CA TYR A 295 5.33 10.17 -6.56
C TYR A 295 3.87 10.55 -6.57
N LYS A 296 3.35 10.98 -5.44
CA LYS A 296 1.96 11.41 -5.32
C LYS A 296 1.88 12.67 -4.49
N ASN A 297 1.43 13.74 -5.12
CA ASN A 297 1.15 15.01 -4.49
C ASN A 297 -0.20 15.53 -5.00
N ARG A 298 -1.25 15.35 -4.21
CA ARG A 298 -2.62 15.75 -4.49
C ARG A 298 -3.22 16.44 -3.29
N ASP A 299 -4.04 17.46 -3.53
CA ASP A 299 -4.76 18.20 -2.50
C ASP A 299 -5.78 17.32 -1.75
N ASP A 300 -6.44 16.42 -2.46
CA ASP A 300 -7.36 15.42 -1.90
C ASP A 300 -7.17 14.06 -2.57
N ASN A 301 -7.37 12.96 -1.81
CA ASN A 301 -7.20 11.62 -2.34
C ASN A 301 -8.45 11.07 -3.05
N ALA A 302 -9.64 11.50 -2.63
CA ALA A 302 -10.91 11.01 -3.16
C ALA A 302 -11.39 11.87 -4.34
N PHE A 303 -11.28 13.20 -4.21
CA PHE A 303 -11.71 14.17 -5.19
C PHE A 303 -10.62 15.21 -5.47
N PRO A 304 -9.52 14.80 -6.11
CA PRO A 304 -8.42 15.73 -6.36
C PRO A 304 -8.85 16.84 -7.31
N THR A 305 -8.51 18.08 -6.94
CA THR A 305 -8.70 19.24 -7.79
C THR A 305 -7.38 19.80 -8.33
N LEU A 306 -6.31 19.54 -7.63
CA LEU A 306 -4.96 19.92 -8.02
C LEU A 306 -3.96 18.84 -7.60
N GLY A 307 -3.11 18.41 -8.53
CA GLY A 307 -2.05 17.50 -8.17
C GLY A 307 -1.45 16.69 -9.31
N LEU A 308 -0.42 15.97 -8.94
CA LEU A 308 0.33 15.05 -9.79
C LEU A 308 0.46 13.71 -9.08
N GLU A 309 0.19 12.65 -9.81
CA GLU A 309 0.59 11.30 -9.44
C GLU A 309 1.35 10.69 -10.61
N THR A 310 2.54 10.17 -10.36
CA THR A 310 3.34 9.48 -11.37
C THR A 310 3.86 8.17 -10.81
N THR A 311 3.93 7.17 -11.67
CA THR A 311 4.58 5.89 -11.37
C THR A 311 5.36 5.44 -12.58
N ILE A 312 6.58 4.98 -12.36
CA ILE A 312 7.42 4.37 -13.39
C ILE A 312 7.85 3.02 -12.82
N GLU A 313 7.43 1.94 -13.46
CA GLU A 313 7.83 0.58 -13.11
C GLU A 313 8.64 -0.03 -14.25
N LEU A 314 9.86 -0.44 -13.96
CA LEU A 314 10.73 -1.22 -14.83
C LEU A 314 10.81 -2.64 -14.27
N GLY A 315 10.57 -3.63 -15.11
CA GLY A 315 10.63 -5.02 -14.70
C GLY A 315 11.32 -5.90 -15.72
N TYR A 316 11.72 -7.06 -15.24
CA TYR A 316 12.31 -8.15 -16.00
C TYR A 316 11.64 -9.45 -15.59
N LYS A 317 11.34 -10.31 -16.57
CA LYS A 317 10.81 -11.65 -16.34
C LYS A 317 11.55 -12.67 -17.18
N SER A 318 11.81 -13.82 -16.59
CA SER A 318 12.43 -14.97 -17.26
C SER A 318 11.59 -16.23 -17.03
N ASN A 319 11.28 -16.94 -18.09
CA ASN A 319 10.62 -18.24 -18.02
C ASN A 319 11.63 -19.29 -17.55
N ILE A 320 11.34 -19.97 -16.46
CA ILE A 320 12.25 -20.92 -15.80
C ILE A 320 12.51 -22.14 -16.69
N LYS A 321 11.53 -22.54 -17.50
CA LYS A 321 11.60 -23.77 -18.31
C LYS A 321 12.28 -23.55 -19.65
N THR A 322 12.07 -22.39 -20.28
CA THR A 322 12.55 -22.11 -21.64
C THR A 322 13.71 -21.14 -21.68
N SER A 323 14.06 -20.53 -20.53
CA SER A 323 15.06 -19.46 -20.41
C SER A 323 14.77 -18.22 -21.28
N LYS A 324 13.57 -18.13 -21.86
CA LYS A 324 13.11 -16.94 -22.59
C LYS A 324 12.85 -15.83 -21.61
N SER A 325 13.29 -14.63 -21.94
CA SER A 325 13.16 -13.48 -21.04
C SER A 325 12.79 -12.22 -21.80
N PHE A 326 12.18 -11.28 -21.09
CA PHE A 326 11.87 -9.95 -21.59
C PHE A 326 11.89 -8.93 -20.46
N SER A 327 12.04 -7.67 -20.82
CA SER A 327 11.90 -6.54 -19.91
C SER A 327 10.65 -5.75 -20.26
N TYR A 328 10.14 -4.99 -19.30
CA TYR A 328 9.00 -4.12 -19.56
C TYR A 328 9.14 -2.79 -18.80
N LEU A 329 8.50 -1.74 -19.32
CA LEU A 329 8.40 -0.43 -18.71
C LEU A 329 6.93 0.00 -18.68
N LYS A 330 6.43 0.37 -17.49
CA LYS A 330 5.07 0.85 -17.29
C LYS A 330 5.07 2.26 -16.68
N PRO A 331 5.15 3.32 -17.49
CA PRO A 331 4.97 4.68 -17.02
C PRO A 331 3.48 5.00 -16.86
N SER A 332 3.17 5.78 -15.83
CA SER A 332 1.83 6.32 -15.57
C SER A 332 1.95 7.74 -15.03
N VAL A 333 1.15 8.65 -15.57
CA VAL A 333 1.05 10.03 -15.09
C VAL A 333 -0.42 10.40 -15.00
N ALA A 334 -0.83 10.92 -13.85
CA ALA A 334 -2.15 11.50 -13.66
C ALA A 334 -2.01 12.94 -13.16
N LEU A 335 -2.69 13.85 -13.83
CA LEU A 335 -2.68 15.29 -13.59
C LEU A 335 -4.10 15.73 -13.28
N ASP A 336 -4.28 16.41 -12.17
CA ASP A 336 -5.53 17.09 -11.82
C ASP A 336 -5.25 18.59 -11.79
N HIS A 337 -5.99 19.36 -12.57
CA HIS A 337 -5.82 20.80 -12.68
C HIS A 337 -7.15 21.51 -12.56
N LYS A 338 -7.29 22.36 -11.55
CA LYS A 338 -8.46 23.20 -11.38
C LYS A 338 -8.45 24.33 -12.41
N ILE A 339 -9.49 24.39 -13.23
CA ILE A 339 -9.68 25.46 -14.22
C ILE A 339 -10.32 26.69 -13.54
N SER A 340 -11.24 26.45 -12.62
CA SER A 340 -11.84 27.51 -11.81
C SER A 340 -11.07 27.67 -10.49
N SER A 341 -10.90 28.91 -10.02
CA SER A 341 -10.16 29.23 -8.79
C SER A 341 -10.71 28.50 -7.54
N ASN A 342 -12.01 28.26 -7.50
CA ASN A 342 -12.69 27.56 -6.40
C ASN A 342 -12.70 26.03 -6.53
N GLY A 343 -12.08 25.46 -7.60
CA GLY A 343 -12.05 24.03 -7.83
C GLY A 343 -13.37 23.39 -8.27
N GLN A 344 -14.34 24.20 -8.72
CA GLN A 344 -15.61 23.67 -9.26
C GLN A 344 -15.43 22.99 -10.61
N LEU A 345 -14.51 23.50 -11.44
CA LEU A 345 -14.19 22.91 -12.73
C LEU A 345 -12.76 22.37 -12.68
N VAL A 346 -12.61 21.07 -12.92
CA VAL A 346 -11.34 20.36 -12.88
C VAL A 346 -11.14 19.61 -14.18
N LEU A 347 -9.95 19.75 -14.77
CA LEU A 347 -9.46 18.89 -15.84
C LEU A 347 -8.59 17.79 -15.24
N ALA A 348 -9.01 16.56 -15.39
CA ALA A 348 -8.26 15.39 -14.90
C ALA A 348 -7.77 14.58 -16.10
N SER A 349 -6.46 14.51 -16.30
CA SER A 349 -5.85 13.77 -17.40
C SER A 349 -5.00 12.64 -16.86
N LYS A 350 -5.13 11.46 -17.46
CA LYS A 350 -4.34 10.27 -17.14
C LYS A 350 -3.69 9.71 -18.39
N PHE A 351 -2.39 9.45 -18.30
CA PHE A 351 -1.56 8.85 -19.35
C PHE A 351 -1.00 7.54 -18.81
N LEU A 352 -1.16 6.47 -19.59
CA LEU A 352 -0.66 5.15 -19.25
C LEU A 352 0.16 4.63 -20.42
N GLY A 353 1.32 4.08 -20.14
CA GLY A 353 2.16 3.37 -21.10
C GLY A 353 2.45 1.96 -20.61
N HIS A 354 2.59 1.04 -21.55
CA HIS A 354 3.17 -0.27 -21.32
C HIS A 354 4.03 -0.63 -22.54
N LEU A 355 5.32 -0.79 -22.32
CA LEU A 355 6.29 -1.11 -23.34
C LEU A 355 6.98 -2.41 -22.96
N ASN A 356 6.96 -3.40 -23.83
CA ASN A 356 7.73 -4.62 -23.71
C ASN A 356 8.97 -4.52 -24.61
N PHE A 357 10.10 -4.99 -24.12
CA PHE A 357 11.37 -5.02 -24.82
C PHE A 357 11.75 -6.49 -25.07
N GLY A 358 11.93 -6.84 -26.33
CA GLY A 358 12.11 -8.21 -26.80
C GLY A 358 10.80 -8.89 -27.15
N ASP A 359 10.88 -10.05 -27.80
CA ASP A 359 9.73 -10.77 -28.38
C ASP A 359 9.38 -12.05 -27.60
N ASN A 360 9.95 -12.23 -26.43
CA ASN A 360 9.82 -13.47 -25.64
C ASN A 360 8.72 -13.43 -24.57
N PHE A 361 7.80 -12.46 -24.66
CA PHE A 361 6.64 -12.41 -23.76
C PHE A 361 5.45 -13.17 -24.36
N GLU A 362 4.62 -13.71 -23.51
CA GLU A 362 3.39 -14.39 -23.89
C GLU A 362 2.23 -13.37 -24.04
N PHE A 363 1.14 -13.73 -24.74
CA PHE A 363 0.01 -12.81 -24.97
C PHE A 363 -0.58 -12.23 -23.68
N TYR A 364 -0.60 -13.01 -22.60
CA TYR A 364 -1.08 -12.55 -21.29
C TYR A 364 -0.09 -11.62 -20.54
N GLN A 365 1.10 -11.42 -21.08
CA GLN A 365 2.12 -10.47 -20.62
C GLN A 365 2.25 -9.27 -21.54
N ALA A 366 1.59 -9.31 -22.68
CA ALA A 366 1.59 -8.25 -23.69
C ALA A 366 0.93 -6.97 -23.13
N ALA A 367 1.21 -5.88 -23.80
CA ALA A 367 0.55 -4.61 -23.52
C ALA A 367 -0.90 -4.65 -24.03
N THR A 368 -1.88 -4.43 -23.15
CA THR A 368 -3.30 -4.49 -23.51
C THR A 368 -3.99 -3.14 -23.31
N VAL A 369 -4.96 -2.86 -24.16
CA VAL A 369 -5.85 -1.69 -24.09
C VAL A 369 -7.30 -2.14 -24.20
N GLY A 370 -8.14 -1.65 -23.29
CA GLY A 370 -9.57 -1.96 -23.24
C GLY A 370 -10.27 -1.21 -22.10
N ALA A 371 -11.47 -1.62 -21.76
CA ALA A 371 -12.25 -0.99 -20.70
C ALA A 371 -11.51 -0.98 -19.35
N ASN A 372 -10.83 -2.07 -19.03
CA ASN A 372 -10.04 -2.22 -17.80
C ASN A 372 -8.76 -1.36 -17.75
N SER A 373 -8.31 -0.83 -18.89
CA SER A 373 -7.17 0.11 -18.99
C SER A 373 -7.57 1.55 -19.28
N GLY A 374 -8.88 1.86 -19.26
CA GLY A 374 -9.40 3.22 -19.39
C GLY A 374 -9.95 3.58 -20.77
N LEU A 375 -9.98 2.66 -21.74
CA LEU A 375 -10.61 2.83 -23.03
C LEU A 375 -12.11 2.45 -22.94
N ARG A 376 -12.92 3.42 -22.49
CA ARG A 376 -14.37 3.21 -22.29
C ARG A 376 -15.08 2.82 -23.58
N GLY A 377 -16.12 1.99 -23.47
CA GLY A 377 -16.92 1.52 -24.62
C GLY A 377 -16.37 0.31 -25.35
N TYR A 378 -15.19 -0.16 -24.97
CA TYR A 378 -14.61 -1.39 -25.53
C TYR A 378 -14.65 -2.54 -24.51
N ARG A 379 -14.43 -3.76 -25.00
CA ARG A 379 -14.24 -4.94 -24.15
C ARG A 379 -12.95 -4.83 -23.35
N ASN A 380 -12.82 -5.57 -22.26
CA ASN A 380 -11.55 -5.72 -21.55
C ASN A 380 -10.51 -6.32 -22.51
N GLU A 381 -9.25 -5.93 -22.39
CA GLU A 381 -8.13 -6.40 -23.22
C GLU A 381 -8.44 -6.42 -24.72
N ARG A 382 -9.26 -5.48 -25.24
CA ARG A 382 -9.71 -5.47 -26.63
C ARG A 382 -8.57 -5.45 -27.64
N PHE A 383 -7.50 -4.75 -27.35
CA PHE A 383 -6.32 -4.64 -28.19
C PHE A 383 -5.12 -5.14 -27.41
N THR A 384 -4.29 -5.95 -28.07
CA THR A 384 -3.08 -6.55 -27.50
C THR A 384 -1.90 -6.29 -28.41
N GLY A 385 -0.77 -5.87 -27.88
CA GLY A 385 0.43 -5.57 -28.66
C GLY A 385 1.71 -5.55 -27.83
N ASN A 386 2.83 -5.28 -28.48
CA ASN A 386 4.12 -5.13 -27.80
C ASN A 386 4.11 -3.89 -26.90
N ASN A 387 3.52 -2.81 -27.40
CA ASN A 387 3.48 -1.54 -26.72
C ASN A 387 2.08 -0.97 -26.74
N SER A 388 1.70 -0.27 -25.70
CA SER A 388 0.44 0.47 -25.63
C SER A 388 0.61 1.84 -25.01
N PHE A 389 -0.24 2.76 -25.43
CA PHE A 389 -0.40 4.07 -24.83
C PHE A 389 -1.88 4.42 -24.74
N VAL A 390 -2.29 4.89 -23.57
CA VAL A 390 -3.68 5.32 -23.33
C VAL A 390 -3.66 6.72 -22.72
N GLN A 391 -4.47 7.61 -23.29
CA GLN A 391 -4.79 8.89 -22.69
C GLN A 391 -6.28 8.91 -22.37
N SER A 392 -6.61 9.32 -21.16
CA SER A 392 -7.98 9.59 -20.74
C SER A 392 -8.04 10.97 -20.09
N THR A 393 -9.01 11.79 -20.52
CA THR A 393 -9.19 13.14 -19.97
C THR A 393 -10.65 13.32 -19.61
N ASP A 394 -10.90 13.72 -18.37
CA ASP A 394 -12.23 13.97 -17.82
C ASP A 394 -12.37 15.45 -17.45
N PHE A 395 -13.47 16.04 -17.86
CA PHE A 395 -13.97 17.30 -17.30
C PHE A 395 -14.84 16.96 -16.09
N ARG A 396 -14.43 17.40 -14.91
CA ARG A 396 -15.19 17.19 -13.67
C ARG A 396 -15.78 18.50 -13.21
N ILE A 397 -17.11 18.51 -13.06
CA ILE A 397 -17.84 19.65 -12.52
C ILE A 397 -18.30 19.29 -11.11
N ASN A 398 -17.82 20.03 -10.13
CA ASN A 398 -18.24 19.88 -8.75
C ASN A 398 -19.52 20.70 -8.56
N ILE A 399 -20.67 20.07 -8.64
CA ILE A 399 -21.96 20.73 -8.42
C ILE A 399 -22.08 20.98 -6.92
N ARG A 400 -21.60 22.14 -6.48
CA ARG A 400 -21.87 22.61 -5.12
C ARG A 400 -23.36 22.79 -4.95
N LYS A 401 -23.90 22.08 -3.99
CA LYS A 401 -25.28 22.12 -3.55
C LYS A 401 -25.93 23.45 -3.56
N LEU A 402 -27.10 23.48 -4.14
CA LEU A 402 -28.26 24.09 -3.52
C LEU A 402 -28.37 23.54 -2.08
N LYS A 403 -28.09 24.40 -1.08
CA LYS A 403 -28.27 24.06 0.34
C LYS A 403 -29.74 23.71 0.57
N THR A 404 -30.11 22.46 0.48
CA THR A 404 -31.37 21.98 1.02
C THR A 404 -31.05 21.41 2.41
N SER A 405 -31.83 21.80 3.39
CA SER A 405 -31.68 21.46 4.81
C SER A 405 -31.74 19.95 5.14
N LEU A 406 -32.02 19.11 4.16
CA LEU A 406 -32.31 17.68 4.35
C LEU A 406 -31.17 16.71 4.00
N LEU A 407 -30.24 17.05 3.14
CA LEU A 407 -29.11 16.16 2.78
C LEU A 407 -27.87 16.95 2.33
N PRO A 408 -26.80 17.01 3.13
CA PRO A 408 -25.54 17.62 2.73
C PRO A 408 -24.67 16.61 1.93
N LEU A 409 -25.00 16.33 0.67
CA LEU A 409 -24.17 15.51 -0.23
C LEU A 409 -23.53 16.41 -1.30
N ASP A 410 -22.20 16.45 -1.38
CA ASP A 410 -21.51 16.98 -2.56
C ASP A 410 -21.61 15.92 -3.67
N ILE A 411 -22.35 16.20 -4.71
CA ILE A 411 -22.45 15.34 -5.90
C ILE A 411 -21.48 15.91 -6.93
N GLY A 412 -20.43 15.14 -7.26
CA GLY A 412 -19.58 15.37 -8.43
C GLY A 412 -20.09 14.52 -9.61
N LEU A 413 -20.24 15.14 -10.76
CA LEU A 413 -20.45 14.49 -12.06
C LEU A 413 -19.17 14.56 -12.88
#